data_4db95a1a14b4585299db498b4cc696ca
#
_entry.id   4db95a1a14b4585299db498b4cc696ca
#
_cell.length_a   1.000
_cell.length_b   1.000
_cell.length_c   1.000
_cell.angle_alpha   90.00
_cell.angle_beta   90.00
_cell.angle_gamma   90.00
#
_symmetry.space_group_name_H-M   'P 1'
#
loop_
_entity.id
_entity.type
_entity.pdbx_description
1 polymer ?
#
loop_
_entity_poly.entity_id
_entity_poly.type
_entity_poly.pdbx_seq_one_letter_code
_entity_poly.pdbx_strand_id
1 'polypeptide(L)'
;MISRRLVAGVAVGAFVLAALVVSSAIFRPDRAIRVATGFVAQTVCANIFVSGFDPQTVFAETTDRAGIRRLRWMLGYRLDRTGKTVDASVAGWFGSRAVFHDGFGCVLLHGPNEPYLLKSDIDALKTPKSPPLLPEIAA
;
A
#
# COMPACT_ATOMS: atom_id res chain seq x y z
N MET A 1 -26.32 23.11 42.23
CA MET A 1 -26.08 21.68 42.49
C MET A 1 -25.95 20.95 41.13
N ILE A 2 -24.73 20.65 40.70
CA ILE A 2 -24.49 19.88 39.47
C ILE A 2 -24.99 18.46 39.71
N SER A 3 -25.93 18.00 38.88
CA SER A 3 -26.53 16.68 39.04
C SER A 3 -25.44 15.58 38.95
N ARG A 4 -25.40 14.64 39.93
CA ARG A 4 -24.49 13.50 39.94
C ARG A 4 -24.48 12.71 38.60
N ARG A 5 -25.60 12.74 37.88
CA ARG A 5 -25.75 12.10 36.55
C ARG A 5 -24.95 12.87 35.47
N LEU A 6 -24.86 14.21 35.55
CA LEU A 6 -24.04 15.00 34.62
C LEU A 6 -22.53 14.73 34.82
N VAL A 7 -22.08 14.67 36.06
CA VAL A 7 -20.67 14.37 36.40
C VAL A 7 -20.30 12.96 35.96
N ALA A 8 -21.16 11.97 36.19
CA ALA A 8 -20.94 10.60 35.73
C ALA A 8 -20.88 10.50 34.19
N GLY A 9 -21.74 11.21 33.49
CA GLY A 9 -21.73 11.23 32.01
C GLY A 9 -20.46 11.85 31.44
N VAL A 10 -19.96 12.94 32.03
CA VAL A 10 -18.70 13.58 31.61
C VAL A 10 -17.50 12.66 31.90
N ALA A 11 -17.49 12.00 33.06
CA ALA A 11 -16.41 11.06 33.41
C ALA A 11 -16.35 9.87 32.44
N VAL A 12 -17.49 9.28 32.10
CA VAL A 12 -17.57 8.19 31.12
C VAL A 12 -17.12 8.66 29.74
N GLY A 13 -17.56 9.82 29.30
CA GLY A 13 -17.15 10.41 28.02
C GLY A 13 -15.64 10.66 27.93
N ALA A 14 -15.05 11.21 29.00
CA ALA A 14 -13.61 11.42 29.10
C ALA A 14 -12.82 10.11 29.07
N PHE A 15 -13.31 9.08 29.77
CA PHE A 15 -12.68 7.76 29.77
C PHE A 15 -12.72 7.09 28.40
N VAL A 16 -13.85 7.16 27.69
CA VAL A 16 -13.98 6.63 26.33
C VAL A 16 -13.04 7.36 25.36
N LEU A 17 -12.98 8.69 25.45
CA LEU A 17 -12.06 9.49 24.64
C LEU A 17 -10.59 9.12 24.90
N ALA A 18 -10.21 9.00 26.16
CA ALA A 18 -8.85 8.57 26.55
C ALA A 18 -8.53 7.17 26.03
N ALA A 19 -9.45 6.22 26.14
CA ALA A 19 -9.29 4.86 25.62
C ALA A 19 -9.12 4.85 24.08
N LEU A 20 -9.87 5.67 23.34
CA LEU A 20 -9.74 5.81 21.89
C LEU A 20 -8.39 6.41 21.49
N VAL A 21 -7.93 7.46 22.19
CA VAL A 21 -6.61 8.07 21.94
C VAL A 21 -5.47 7.06 22.21
N VAL A 22 -5.51 6.35 23.32
CA VAL A 22 -4.51 5.34 23.66
C VAL A 22 -4.54 4.20 22.65
N SER A 23 -5.71 3.72 22.27
CA SER A 23 -5.84 2.67 21.24
C SER A 23 -5.27 3.11 19.90
N SER A 24 -5.54 4.33 19.45
CA SER A 24 -5.01 4.85 18.19
C SER A 24 -3.48 5.03 18.22
N ALA A 25 -2.91 5.37 19.37
CA ALA A 25 -1.46 5.48 19.55
C ALA A 25 -0.75 4.12 19.52
N ILE A 26 -1.38 3.08 20.07
CA ILE A 26 -0.81 1.72 20.15
C ILE A 26 -0.96 1.00 18.80
N PHE A 27 -2.14 1.01 18.21
CA PHE A 27 -2.43 0.25 16.99
C PHE A 27 -1.93 0.90 15.70
N ARG A 28 -1.57 2.19 15.71
CA ARG A 28 -1.08 2.94 14.53
C ARG A 28 -1.81 2.54 13.25
N PRO A 29 -3.11 2.81 13.15
CA PRO A 29 -3.94 2.40 12.02
C PRO A 29 -3.44 2.93 10.67
N ASP A 30 -2.72 4.05 10.68
CA ASP A 30 -2.03 4.63 9.53
C ASP A 30 -1.06 3.64 8.86
N ARG A 31 -0.30 2.88 9.66
CA ARG A 31 0.63 1.87 9.14
C ARG A 31 -0.10 0.68 8.53
N ALA A 32 -1.14 0.20 9.20
CA ALA A 32 -1.94 -0.91 8.68
C ALA A 32 -2.60 -0.54 7.34
N ILE A 33 -3.12 0.68 7.21
CA ILE A 33 -3.71 1.19 5.97
C ILE A 33 -2.65 1.29 4.87
N ARG A 34 -1.46 1.83 5.16
CA ARG A 34 -0.36 1.91 4.19
C ARG A 34 0.11 0.54 3.71
N VAL A 35 0.21 -0.43 4.62
CA VAL A 35 0.57 -1.80 4.25
C VAL A 35 -0.50 -2.42 3.35
N ALA A 36 -1.78 -2.27 3.70
CA ALA A 36 -2.89 -2.81 2.92
C ALA A 36 -2.96 -2.17 1.52
N THR A 37 -2.90 -0.84 1.43
CA THR A 37 -2.92 -0.13 0.14
C THR A 37 -1.66 -0.39 -0.68
N GLY A 38 -0.49 -0.47 -0.04
CA GLY A 38 0.76 -0.84 -0.69
C GLY A 38 0.72 -2.23 -1.30
N PHE A 39 0.23 -3.21 -0.54
CA PHE A 39 0.04 -4.57 -1.05
C PHE A 39 -0.90 -4.62 -2.25
N VAL A 40 -2.05 -3.92 -2.18
CA VAL A 40 -3.00 -3.87 -3.29
C VAL A 40 -2.39 -3.18 -4.50
N ALA A 41 -1.75 -2.01 -4.35
CA ALA A 41 -1.12 -1.29 -5.44
C ALA A 41 -0.04 -2.13 -6.14
N GLN A 42 0.84 -2.76 -5.36
CA GLN A 42 1.93 -3.60 -5.88
C GLN A 42 1.39 -4.83 -6.62
N THR A 43 0.44 -5.54 -6.02
CA THR A 43 -0.12 -6.77 -6.61
C THR A 43 -0.89 -6.46 -7.89
N VAL A 44 -1.73 -5.42 -7.89
CA VAL A 44 -2.51 -5.02 -9.05
C VAL A 44 -1.57 -4.53 -10.17
N CYS A 45 -0.57 -3.72 -9.85
CA CYS A 45 0.44 -3.26 -10.82
C CYS A 45 1.17 -4.45 -11.48
N ALA A 46 1.72 -5.37 -10.70
CA ALA A 46 2.46 -6.51 -11.22
C ALA A 46 1.60 -7.41 -12.12
N ASN A 47 0.39 -7.73 -11.68
CA ASN A 47 -0.49 -8.59 -12.47
C ASN A 47 -0.96 -7.93 -13.77
N ILE A 48 -1.16 -6.60 -13.79
CA ILE A 48 -1.58 -5.90 -15.01
C ILE A 48 -0.42 -5.70 -15.97
N PHE A 49 0.70 -5.12 -15.51
CA PHE A 49 1.77 -4.70 -16.40
C PHE A 49 2.78 -5.80 -16.73
N VAL A 50 2.96 -6.79 -15.84
CA VAL A 50 3.86 -7.92 -16.10
C VAL A 50 3.10 -9.09 -16.71
N SER A 51 1.94 -9.44 -16.17
CA SER A 51 1.19 -10.64 -16.57
C SER A 51 0.05 -10.37 -17.54
N GLY A 52 -0.35 -9.12 -17.75
CA GLY A 52 -1.41 -8.73 -18.68
C GLY A 52 -2.82 -9.12 -18.26
N PHE A 53 -3.05 -9.40 -16.97
CA PHE A 53 -4.37 -9.80 -16.47
C PHE A 53 -5.36 -8.62 -16.44
N ASP A 54 -6.65 -8.97 -16.42
CA ASP A 54 -7.71 -7.97 -16.31
C ASP A 54 -7.68 -7.26 -14.94
N PRO A 55 -7.65 -5.92 -14.93
CA PRO A 55 -7.55 -5.14 -13.68
C PRO A 55 -8.65 -5.40 -12.67
N GLN A 56 -9.89 -5.59 -13.14
CA GLN A 56 -11.04 -5.78 -12.25
C GLN A 56 -10.97 -7.14 -11.57
N THR A 57 -10.64 -8.18 -12.32
CA THR A 57 -10.47 -9.53 -11.80
C THR A 57 -9.36 -9.58 -10.76
N VAL A 58 -8.18 -9.02 -11.09
CA VAL A 58 -7.04 -8.97 -10.17
C VAL A 58 -7.39 -8.22 -8.89
N PHE A 59 -8.06 -7.07 -8.99
CA PHE A 59 -8.46 -6.30 -7.82
C PHE A 59 -9.46 -7.07 -6.95
N ALA A 60 -10.45 -7.73 -7.56
CA ALA A 60 -11.43 -8.52 -6.85
C ALA A 60 -10.77 -9.68 -6.07
N GLU A 61 -9.90 -10.44 -6.71
CA GLU A 61 -9.16 -11.56 -6.10
C GLU A 61 -8.21 -11.08 -4.99
N THR A 62 -7.49 -9.97 -5.23
CA THR A 62 -6.57 -9.40 -4.25
C THR A 62 -7.29 -8.95 -2.99
N THR A 63 -8.46 -8.34 -3.14
CA THR A 63 -9.25 -7.81 -2.02
C THR A 63 -10.12 -8.87 -1.32
N ASP A 64 -10.32 -10.05 -1.92
CA ASP A 64 -11.06 -11.15 -1.29
C ASP A 64 -10.22 -11.95 -0.28
N ARG A 65 -8.94 -11.67 -0.17
CA ARG A 65 -8.04 -12.34 0.80
C ARG A 65 -8.43 -12.04 2.24
N ALA A 66 -8.27 -13.05 3.09
CA ALA A 66 -8.48 -12.92 4.53
C ALA A 66 -7.64 -11.76 5.09
N GLY A 67 -8.24 -10.86 5.85
CA GLY A 67 -7.61 -9.65 6.38
C GLY A 67 -7.93 -8.38 5.58
N ILE A 68 -7.97 -8.42 4.25
CA ILE A 68 -8.31 -7.27 3.41
C ILE A 68 -9.81 -7.24 3.11
N ARG A 69 -10.46 -8.38 3.03
CA ARG A 69 -11.89 -8.53 2.68
C ARG A 69 -12.83 -7.64 3.50
N ARG A 70 -12.51 -7.42 4.78
CA ARG A 70 -13.29 -6.53 5.66
C ARG A 70 -13.21 -5.06 5.25
N LEU A 71 -12.13 -4.66 4.56
CA LEU A 71 -11.89 -3.29 4.09
C LEU A 71 -12.25 -3.11 2.62
N ARG A 72 -12.65 -4.18 1.91
CA ARG A 72 -12.92 -4.17 0.47
C ARG A 72 -13.86 -3.05 0.03
N TRP A 73 -14.91 -2.76 0.80
CA TRP A 73 -15.88 -1.72 0.49
C TRP A 73 -15.31 -0.29 0.57
N MET A 74 -14.18 -0.10 1.26
CA MET A 74 -13.45 1.17 1.35
C MET A 74 -12.24 1.24 0.44
N LEU A 75 -11.77 0.09 -0.07
CA LEU A 75 -10.62 0.01 -0.95
C LEU A 75 -11.01 0.34 -2.37
N GLY A 76 -10.23 1.24 -2.98
CA GLY A 76 -10.33 1.55 -4.41
C GLY A 76 -8.96 1.55 -5.06
N TYR A 77 -8.93 1.44 -6.38
CA TYR A 77 -7.72 1.63 -7.16
C TYR A 77 -7.98 2.55 -8.36
N ARG A 78 -6.93 3.23 -8.79
CA ARG A 78 -6.90 4.00 -10.03
C ARG A 78 -5.72 3.52 -10.86
N LEU A 79 -5.99 3.18 -12.11
CA LEU A 79 -4.99 2.71 -13.07
C LEU A 79 -4.71 3.80 -14.10
N ASP A 80 -3.46 4.23 -14.20
CA ASP A 80 -2.97 5.04 -15.31
C ASP A 80 -2.08 4.17 -16.21
N ARG A 81 -2.62 3.84 -17.39
CA ARG A 81 -1.89 3.01 -18.36
C ARG A 81 -0.77 3.79 -19.06
N THR A 82 -0.92 5.10 -19.19
CA THR A 82 0.08 5.96 -19.86
C THR A 82 1.28 6.18 -18.96
N GLY A 83 1.05 6.52 -17.70
CA GLY A 83 2.08 6.66 -16.68
C GLY A 83 2.55 5.34 -16.08
N LYS A 84 1.96 4.21 -16.52
CA LYS A 84 2.23 2.86 -15.96
C LYS A 84 2.16 2.83 -14.43
N THR A 85 1.13 3.49 -13.86
CA THR A 85 0.99 3.60 -12.40
C THR A 85 -0.32 3.01 -11.90
N VAL A 86 -0.29 2.51 -10.67
CA VAL A 86 -1.47 2.06 -9.93
C VAL A 86 -1.49 2.73 -8.57
N ASP A 87 -2.55 3.50 -8.33
CA ASP A 87 -2.83 4.10 -7.03
C ASP A 87 -3.90 3.28 -6.31
N ALA A 88 -3.60 2.74 -5.16
CA ALA A 88 -4.60 2.11 -4.29
C ALA A 88 -4.86 2.99 -3.07
N SER A 89 -6.12 3.15 -2.69
CA SER A 89 -6.51 4.01 -1.57
C SER A 89 -7.64 3.41 -0.74
N VAL A 90 -7.70 3.83 0.52
CA VAL A 90 -8.82 3.57 1.44
C VAL A 90 -9.63 4.84 1.55
N ALA A 91 -10.94 4.76 1.27
CA ALA A 91 -11.88 5.88 1.28
C ALA A 91 -11.41 7.10 0.44
N GLY A 92 -10.53 6.89 -0.54
CA GLY A 92 -10.01 7.94 -1.43
C GLY A 92 -8.93 8.87 -0.83
N TRP A 93 -8.57 8.70 0.45
CA TRP A 93 -7.67 9.63 1.15
C TRP A 93 -6.30 9.02 1.47
N PHE A 94 -6.27 7.80 1.97
CA PHE A 94 -5.04 7.14 2.37
C PHE A 94 -4.63 6.13 1.31
N GLY A 95 -3.55 6.40 0.59
CA GLY A 95 -3.16 5.57 -0.53
C GLY A 95 -1.67 5.30 -0.62
N SER A 96 -1.36 4.33 -1.47
CA SER A 96 -0.02 3.97 -1.89
C SER A 96 0.00 3.90 -3.41
N ARG A 97 1.12 4.27 -4.01
CA ARG A 97 1.33 4.26 -5.46
C ARG A 97 2.37 3.21 -5.83
N ALA A 98 2.07 2.41 -6.83
CA ALA A 98 3.04 1.55 -7.50
C ALA A 98 3.30 2.03 -8.92
N VAL A 99 4.55 2.01 -9.35
CA VAL A 99 4.98 2.42 -10.70
C VAL A 99 5.67 1.23 -11.36
N PHE A 100 5.28 0.93 -12.58
CA PHE A 100 5.93 -0.10 -13.36
C PHE A 100 7.13 0.48 -14.11
N HIS A 101 8.27 -0.20 -14.00
CA HIS A 101 9.49 0.09 -14.74
C HIS A 101 9.88 -1.11 -15.60
N ASP A 102 10.15 -0.86 -16.87
CA ASP A 102 10.60 -1.90 -17.79
C ASP A 102 11.92 -2.52 -17.28
N GLY A 103 11.95 -3.84 -17.13
CA GLY A 103 13.11 -4.59 -16.63
C GLY A 103 13.17 -4.78 -15.11
N PHE A 104 12.43 -4.00 -14.32
CA PHE A 104 12.42 -4.11 -12.84
C PHE A 104 11.05 -4.50 -12.28
N GLY A 105 9.99 -4.38 -13.09
CA GLY A 105 8.64 -4.63 -12.63
C GLY A 105 8.04 -3.45 -11.87
N CYS A 106 7.15 -3.73 -10.92
CA CYS A 106 6.44 -2.71 -10.16
C CYS A 106 7.16 -2.35 -8.86
N VAL A 107 7.35 -1.06 -8.64
CA VAL A 107 7.99 -0.50 -7.45
C VAL A 107 6.99 0.34 -6.69
N LEU A 108 6.90 0.13 -5.36
CA LEU A 108 6.03 0.88 -4.48
C LEU A 108 6.69 2.18 -4.05
N LEU A 109 6.00 3.31 -4.25
CA LEU A 109 6.45 4.62 -3.80
C LEU A 109 5.90 4.92 -2.40
N HIS A 110 6.78 5.29 -1.47
CA HIS A 110 6.43 5.57 -0.08
C HIS A 110 6.34 7.06 0.26
N GLY A 111 6.67 7.94 -0.68
CA GLY A 111 6.64 9.39 -0.48
C GLY A 111 6.69 10.21 -1.76
N PRO A 112 6.42 11.52 -1.67
CA PRO A 112 6.39 12.39 -2.86
C PRO A 112 7.77 12.61 -3.51
N ASN A 113 8.86 12.35 -2.80
CA ASN A 113 10.24 12.58 -3.27
C ASN A 113 10.95 11.32 -3.75
N GLU A 114 10.36 10.14 -3.61
CA GLU A 114 10.98 8.87 -3.99
C GLU A 114 11.21 8.66 -5.50
N PRO A 115 10.44 9.24 -6.44
CA PRO A 115 10.71 9.06 -7.86
C PRO A 115 12.13 9.48 -8.28
N TYR A 116 12.72 10.41 -7.55
CA TYR A 116 14.08 10.90 -7.85
C TYR A 116 15.18 9.91 -7.46
N LEU A 117 15.06 9.32 -6.27
CA LEU A 117 16.02 8.32 -5.78
C LEU A 117 15.94 7.04 -6.61
N LEU A 118 14.72 6.58 -6.90
CA LEU A 118 14.51 5.40 -7.73
C LEU A 118 15.03 5.55 -9.16
N LYS A 119 14.89 6.72 -9.76
CA LYS A 119 15.39 6.96 -11.12
C LYS A 119 16.91 6.94 -11.18
N SER A 120 17.60 7.55 -10.22
CA SER A 120 19.06 7.52 -10.12
C SER A 120 19.59 6.12 -9.85
N ASP A 121 18.92 5.36 -8.97
CA ASP A 121 19.31 4.01 -8.62
C ASP A 121 19.05 3.02 -9.77
N ILE A 122 17.94 3.17 -10.47
CA ILE A 122 17.62 2.35 -11.66
C ILE A 122 18.59 2.64 -12.80
N ASP A 123 18.94 3.89 -13.03
CA ASP A 123 19.91 4.26 -14.06
C ASP A 123 21.32 3.74 -13.72
N ALA A 124 21.68 3.70 -12.44
CA ALA A 124 22.91 3.08 -11.96
C ALA A 124 22.90 1.54 -12.13
N LEU A 125 21.76 0.90 -11.97
CA LEU A 125 21.58 -0.55 -12.16
C LEU A 125 21.51 -0.98 -13.63
N LYS A 126 21.22 -0.06 -14.56
CA LYS A 126 21.21 -0.34 -16.03
C LYS A 126 22.60 -0.68 -16.60
N THR A 127 23.64 -0.53 -15.84
CA THR A 127 24.97 -1.06 -16.16
C THR A 127 25.39 -2.17 -15.20
N PRO A 128 24.71 -3.31 -15.14
CA PRO A 128 25.28 -4.44 -14.44
C PRO A 128 26.47 -4.90 -15.27
N LYS A 129 27.66 -4.74 -14.72
CA LYS A 129 28.80 -5.55 -15.15
C LYS A 129 28.39 -6.98 -14.84
N SER A 130 27.87 -7.68 -15.84
CA SER A 130 27.42 -9.06 -15.67
C SER A 130 28.57 -9.82 -14.99
N PRO A 131 28.37 -10.43 -13.82
CA PRO A 131 29.38 -11.31 -13.27
C PRO A 131 29.67 -12.36 -14.33
N PRO A 132 30.92 -12.81 -14.48
CA PRO A 132 31.23 -13.87 -15.41
C PRO A 132 30.32 -15.04 -15.10
N LEU A 133 29.66 -15.56 -16.12
CA LEU A 133 28.83 -16.75 -16.00
C LEU A 133 29.66 -17.80 -15.28
N LEU A 134 29.11 -18.39 -14.24
CA LEU A 134 29.75 -19.51 -13.55
C LEU A 134 30.15 -20.53 -14.63
N PRO A 135 31.38 -21.08 -14.57
CA PRO A 135 31.80 -22.06 -15.53
C PRO A 135 30.74 -23.17 -15.55
N GLU A 136 30.26 -23.46 -16.75
CA GLU A 136 29.30 -24.56 -16.99
C GLU A 136 29.92 -25.81 -16.40
N ILE A 137 29.26 -26.39 -15.39
CA ILE A 137 29.69 -27.65 -14.81
C ILE A 137 29.45 -28.69 -15.89
N ALA A 138 30.51 -29.02 -16.59
CA ALA A 138 30.48 -30.14 -17.55
C ALA A 138 30.10 -31.42 -16.80
N ALA A 139 28.95 -31.96 -17.15
CA ALA A 139 28.47 -33.25 -16.67
C ALA A 139 29.26 -34.40 -17.30
#